data_fd66ac04686b507fcbd4d8aa0a0d2eff
#
_entry.id   fd66ac04686b507fcbd4d8aa0a0d2eff
#
_cell.length_a   1.000
_cell.length_b   1.000
_cell.length_c   1.000
_cell.angle_alpha   90.00
_cell.angle_beta   90.00
_cell.angle_gamma   90.00
#
_symmetry.space_group_name_H-M   'P 1'
#
loop_
_entity.id
_entity.type
_entity.pdbx_description
1 polymer ?
#
loop_
_entity_poly.entity_id
_entity_poly.type
_entity_poly.pdbx_seq_one_letter_code
_entity_poly.pdbx_strand_id
1 'polypeptide(L)'
;MRTTHALLALSLMGLTAATLPKKGEPPLTAQTRKSGGPIDPDQAKLGFDAADLAFEVLPETETLRGVATLSFTAKAPLDRLAIDLDRNLPVDAIAVDGVALDAGAWSNPEGKLVITLPRRIATGGKLTAKITYGGTPHIAVNAPWDDGMVWSKTPSGETWFATTAEASGCDLFWPCLDFPTGEPGIVTLHITVPKGLKAPSNGVLLGVDTLADGRTTWNWRARHPNTYGIALNVGPYEQISGTYKSRYGNSIPMFYWYLPGEDTKARGLFAEFAPTLDFFESEIGPYPFGDEKLGVVETPHKGMEHQTINAYGNGYAKAPEGFDWLFHHEFAHEYFGNQMTAANWDDYWLHEGFGSYMQPLYGRWREGEARYATMLADQRTKIANLRPMTSGQLRDENEVYELSKGGPGQDIYYKGSWMLHSLRALIGDRAFKEATRLLVYGRLDPRPGNFSPRYASTAEYERIVRRVTGRDYGWFFDVYLRQAALPDLIETPSAGRLTLHWEAPGGRPFPMPVEVQVGGRIVRLAMAGGFGSLIVPRSAHVVIDPAAKLLRRSVAIEQYQAWRDAEARRARAPN
;
A
#
# COMPACT_ATOMS: atom_id res chain seq x y z
N MET A 1 -71.71 6.24 -5.82
CA MET A 1 -70.34 5.87 -5.43
C MET A 1 -69.47 7.11 -5.67
N ARG A 2 -69.08 7.81 -4.61
CA ARG A 2 -68.25 9.03 -4.69
C ARG A 2 -66.84 8.65 -4.29
N THR A 3 -65.88 8.79 -5.19
CA THR A 3 -64.45 8.61 -4.95
C THR A 3 -63.86 9.95 -4.47
N THR A 4 -63.43 9.97 -3.22
CA THR A 4 -62.72 11.07 -2.61
C THR A 4 -61.24 11.02 -2.99
N HIS A 5 -60.76 12.05 -3.68
CA HIS A 5 -59.34 12.25 -3.92
C HIS A 5 -58.73 13.00 -2.73
N ALA A 6 -57.81 12.36 -2.03
CA ALA A 6 -56.98 13.02 -1.02
C ALA A 6 -55.80 13.72 -1.73
N LEU A 7 -55.77 15.06 -1.66
CA LEU A 7 -54.63 15.87 -2.03
C LEU A 7 -53.57 15.77 -0.93
N LEU A 8 -52.43 15.21 -1.26
CA LEU A 8 -51.23 15.27 -0.43
C LEU A 8 -50.55 16.63 -0.70
N ALA A 9 -50.57 17.49 0.30
CA ALA A 9 -49.81 18.73 0.28
C ALA A 9 -48.32 18.45 0.49
N LEU A 10 -47.50 18.61 -0.56
CA LEU A 10 -46.04 18.67 -0.44
C LEU A 10 -45.66 19.99 0.22
N SER A 11 -45.17 19.94 1.45
CA SER A 11 -44.47 21.05 2.09
C SER A 11 -43.09 21.22 1.39
N LEU A 12 -42.95 22.32 0.66
CA LEU A 12 -41.63 22.82 0.24
C LEU A 12 -40.86 23.23 1.51
N MET A 13 -40.01 22.34 2.03
CA MET A 13 -38.94 22.74 2.92
C MET A 13 -37.89 23.45 2.06
N GLY A 14 -37.64 24.75 2.37
CA GLY A 14 -36.61 25.53 1.72
C GLY A 14 -35.25 24.84 1.86
N LEU A 15 -34.67 24.43 0.75
CA LEU A 15 -33.27 24.06 0.66
C LEU A 15 -32.46 25.34 0.91
N THR A 16 -31.96 25.52 2.11
CA THR A 16 -30.77 26.33 2.32
C THR A 16 -29.67 25.72 1.49
N ALA A 17 -29.10 26.46 0.55
CA ALA A 17 -27.95 26.05 -0.20
C ALA A 17 -26.82 25.71 0.81
N ALA A 18 -26.61 24.42 1.06
CA ALA A 18 -25.49 23.99 1.87
C ALA A 18 -24.22 24.40 1.13
N THR A 19 -23.35 25.12 1.80
CA THR A 19 -22.01 25.40 1.27
C THR A 19 -21.26 24.09 1.13
N LEU A 20 -20.63 23.85 -0.03
CA LEU A 20 -19.79 22.68 -0.24
C LEU A 20 -18.67 22.65 0.80
N PRO A 21 -18.34 21.47 1.37
CA PRO A 21 -17.29 21.34 2.35
C PRO A 21 -15.92 21.68 1.76
N LYS A 22 -14.98 22.08 2.61
CA LYS A 22 -13.61 22.45 2.23
C LYS A 22 -12.67 21.30 2.53
N LYS A 23 -11.48 21.33 1.93
CA LYS A 23 -10.39 20.40 2.26
C LYS A 23 -10.14 20.38 3.77
N GLY A 24 -10.01 19.19 4.34
CA GLY A 24 -9.90 18.98 5.78
C GLY A 24 -11.24 18.97 6.54
N GLU A 25 -12.36 19.16 5.86
CA GLU A 25 -13.70 19.12 6.43
C GLU A 25 -14.51 17.94 5.88
N PRO A 26 -15.45 17.38 6.67
CA PRO A 26 -15.54 17.54 8.13
C PRO A 26 -14.34 16.93 8.86
N PRO A 27 -13.99 17.40 10.06
CA PRO A 27 -12.80 16.90 10.77
C PRO A 27 -12.97 15.47 11.24
N LEU A 28 -11.90 14.69 11.13
CA LEU A 28 -11.83 13.31 11.64
C LEU A 28 -11.62 13.29 13.16
N THR A 29 -12.18 12.26 13.81
CA THR A 29 -11.89 11.99 15.23
C THR A 29 -10.49 11.39 15.41
N ALA A 30 -10.03 11.32 16.65
CA ALA A 30 -8.79 10.64 16.97
C ALA A 30 -8.89 9.11 16.73
N GLN A 31 -10.09 8.54 16.83
CA GLN A 31 -10.33 7.12 16.56
C GLN A 31 -10.20 6.82 15.06
N THR A 32 -10.90 7.58 14.23
CA THR A 32 -10.86 7.42 12.77
C THR A 32 -9.46 7.65 12.17
N ARG A 33 -8.61 8.50 12.82
CA ARG A 33 -7.22 8.71 12.38
C ARG A 33 -6.26 7.56 12.70
N LYS A 34 -6.70 6.52 13.39
CA LYS A 34 -5.84 5.43 13.87
C LYS A 34 -6.08 4.14 13.09
N SER A 35 -5.76 4.15 11.81
CA SER A 35 -5.81 2.93 11.01
C SER A 35 -4.78 1.90 11.51
N GLY A 36 -5.21 0.64 11.63
CA GLY A 36 -4.36 -0.46 12.06
C GLY A 36 -3.92 -0.43 13.51
N GLY A 37 -4.51 0.47 14.33
CA GLY A 37 -4.27 0.55 15.78
C GLY A 37 -4.65 -0.73 16.53
N PRO A 38 -4.64 -0.72 17.88
CA PRO A 38 -4.96 -1.93 18.64
C PRO A 38 -6.33 -2.48 18.25
N ILE A 39 -6.38 -3.76 17.83
CA ILE A 39 -7.63 -4.42 17.46
C ILE A 39 -8.56 -4.49 18.67
N ASP A 40 -9.78 -3.97 18.52
CA ASP A 40 -10.81 -4.05 19.56
C ASP A 40 -11.10 -5.52 19.93
N PRO A 41 -11.25 -5.87 21.22
CA PRO A 41 -11.53 -7.24 21.64
C PRO A 41 -12.78 -7.86 21.00
N ASP A 42 -13.80 -7.07 20.65
CA ASP A 42 -14.98 -7.57 19.95
C ASP A 42 -14.69 -7.75 18.44
N GLN A 43 -13.89 -6.89 17.81
CA GLN A 43 -13.40 -7.07 16.43
C GLN A 43 -12.53 -8.31 16.28
N ALA A 44 -11.65 -8.59 17.23
CA ALA A 44 -10.79 -9.78 17.21
C ALA A 44 -11.56 -11.11 17.17
N LYS A 45 -12.83 -11.11 17.58
CA LYS A 45 -13.72 -12.27 17.53
C LYS A 45 -14.37 -12.49 16.17
N LEU A 46 -14.16 -11.60 15.19
CA LEU A 46 -14.80 -11.65 13.88
C LEU A 46 -13.92 -12.32 12.84
N GLY A 47 -14.50 -13.20 12.04
CA GLY A 47 -14.02 -13.59 10.72
C GLY A 47 -14.84 -12.83 9.69
N PHE A 48 -14.23 -12.00 8.87
CA PHE A 48 -14.94 -11.21 7.88
C PHE A 48 -15.12 -12.03 6.60
N ASP A 49 -16.32 -12.58 6.40
CA ASP A 49 -16.60 -13.50 5.27
C ASP A 49 -16.84 -12.73 3.97
N ALA A 50 -17.70 -11.69 4.01
CA ALA A 50 -18.05 -10.92 2.82
C ALA A 50 -18.58 -9.52 3.15
N ALA A 51 -18.40 -8.58 2.22
CA ALA A 51 -19.05 -7.29 2.18
C ALA A 51 -19.74 -7.08 0.82
N ASP A 52 -21.02 -6.67 0.87
CA ASP A 52 -21.79 -6.20 -0.27
C ASP A 52 -22.09 -4.72 -0.05
N LEU A 53 -21.48 -3.86 -0.88
CA LEU A 53 -21.38 -2.41 -0.66
C LEU A 53 -22.05 -1.68 -1.82
N ALA A 54 -23.16 -1.03 -1.57
CA ALA A 54 -23.84 -0.16 -2.52
C ALA A 54 -23.54 1.32 -2.18
N PHE A 55 -23.05 2.06 -3.15
CA PHE A 55 -22.73 3.47 -3.03
C PHE A 55 -23.51 4.30 -4.04
N GLU A 56 -24.05 5.40 -3.61
CA GLU A 56 -24.54 6.48 -4.47
C GLU A 56 -23.65 7.70 -4.27
N VAL A 57 -22.83 8.01 -5.28
CA VAL A 57 -21.91 9.15 -5.27
C VAL A 57 -22.65 10.37 -5.79
N LEU A 58 -22.69 11.43 -4.98
CA LEU A 58 -23.45 12.66 -5.22
C LEU A 58 -22.49 13.87 -5.36
N PRO A 59 -21.87 14.06 -6.53
CA PRO A 59 -20.84 15.09 -6.73
C PRO A 59 -21.33 16.53 -6.55
N GLU A 60 -22.61 16.78 -6.82
CA GLU A 60 -23.23 18.12 -6.70
C GLU A 60 -23.22 18.66 -5.27
N THR A 61 -23.25 17.75 -4.30
CA THR A 61 -23.26 18.07 -2.87
C THR A 61 -22.02 17.57 -2.13
N GLU A 62 -21.10 16.90 -2.83
CA GLU A 62 -19.92 16.26 -2.27
C GLU A 62 -20.28 15.29 -1.12
N THR A 63 -21.37 14.52 -1.31
CA THR A 63 -21.90 13.57 -0.32
C THR A 63 -21.93 12.16 -0.86
N LEU A 64 -22.04 11.21 0.07
CA LEU A 64 -22.14 9.77 -0.20
C LEU A 64 -23.37 9.20 0.53
N ARG A 65 -24.10 8.30 -0.14
CA ARG A 65 -25.02 7.37 0.51
C ARG A 65 -24.52 5.95 0.35
N GLY A 66 -24.56 5.19 1.42
CA GLY A 66 -24.07 3.82 1.46
C GLY A 66 -25.09 2.85 2.04
N VAL A 67 -25.11 1.64 1.49
CA VAL A 67 -25.73 0.47 2.11
C VAL A 67 -24.69 -0.64 2.13
N ALA A 68 -24.26 -1.03 3.33
CA ALA A 68 -23.31 -2.11 3.51
C ALA A 68 -24.01 -3.33 4.10
N THR A 69 -23.89 -4.49 3.45
CA THR A 69 -24.30 -5.78 4.00
C THR A 69 -23.05 -6.59 4.31
N LEU A 70 -22.73 -6.69 5.60
CA LEU A 70 -21.50 -7.30 6.08
C LEU A 70 -21.80 -8.67 6.70
N SER A 71 -21.08 -9.70 6.28
CA SER A 71 -21.24 -11.06 6.75
C SER A 71 -20.01 -11.51 7.54
N PHE A 72 -20.25 -12.06 8.73
CA PHE A 72 -19.18 -12.49 9.63
C PHE A 72 -19.43 -13.91 10.15
N THR A 73 -18.32 -14.58 10.45
CA THR A 73 -18.30 -15.81 11.26
C THR A 73 -17.68 -15.50 12.62
N ALA A 74 -18.38 -15.82 13.70
CA ALA A 74 -17.91 -15.59 15.06
C ALA A 74 -16.78 -16.57 15.42
N LYS A 75 -15.56 -16.09 15.68
CA LYS A 75 -14.43 -16.88 16.19
C LYS A 75 -14.54 -17.18 17.68
N ALA A 76 -15.32 -16.38 18.41
CA ALA A 76 -15.67 -16.53 19.81
C ALA A 76 -17.10 -16.01 20.04
N PRO A 77 -17.77 -16.31 21.18
CA PRO A 77 -19.14 -15.83 21.42
C PRO A 77 -19.23 -14.30 21.37
N LEU A 78 -20.30 -13.78 20.70
CA LEU A 78 -20.55 -12.37 20.48
C LEU A 78 -21.90 -11.97 21.06
N ASP A 79 -21.92 -10.88 21.83
CA ASP A 79 -23.12 -10.17 22.26
C ASP A 79 -23.24 -8.79 21.60
N ARG A 80 -22.11 -8.31 21.03
CA ARG A 80 -21.98 -7.03 20.32
C ARG A 80 -21.18 -7.22 19.04
N LEU A 81 -21.45 -6.37 18.05
CA LEU A 81 -20.65 -6.23 16.83
C LEU A 81 -20.01 -4.84 16.86
N ALA A 82 -18.68 -4.78 16.81
CA ALA A 82 -17.92 -3.55 16.71
C ALA A 82 -17.32 -3.44 15.30
N ILE A 83 -17.52 -2.31 14.65
CA ILE A 83 -17.09 -2.02 13.27
C ILE A 83 -16.56 -0.57 13.23
N ASP A 84 -15.59 -0.29 12.40
CA ASP A 84 -15.10 1.08 12.19
C ASP A 84 -15.95 1.77 11.11
N LEU A 85 -16.38 3.00 11.39
CA LEU A 85 -17.09 3.87 10.45
C LEU A 85 -16.99 5.31 10.94
N ASP A 86 -16.46 6.21 10.11
CA ASP A 86 -16.37 7.63 10.45
C ASP A 86 -17.73 8.19 10.89
N ARG A 87 -17.76 8.89 12.04
CA ARG A 87 -18.98 9.51 12.56
C ARG A 87 -19.60 10.56 11.63
N ASN A 88 -18.83 11.08 10.67
CA ASN A 88 -19.29 11.99 9.62
C ASN A 88 -20.23 11.31 8.61
N LEU A 89 -20.37 9.98 8.73
CA LEU A 89 -21.30 9.14 8.00
C LEU A 89 -22.38 8.59 8.95
N PRO A 90 -23.36 9.43 9.35
CA PRO A 90 -24.46 9.00 10.23
C PRO A 90 -25.13 7.73 9.75
N VAL A 91 -25.46 6.86 10.72
CA VAL A 91 -26.18 5.60 10.46
C VAL A 91 -27.69 5.86 10.58
N ASP A 92 -28.39 5.61 9.48
CA ASP A 92 -29.86 5.80 9.40
C ASP A 92 -30.62 4.58 9.90
N ALA A 93 -30.16 3.36 9.59
CA ALA A 93 -30.80 2.11 9.94
C ALA A 93 -29.81 0.94 10.01
N ILE A 94 -30.09 0.02 10.94
CA ILE A 94 -29.36 -1.26 11.02
C ILE A 94 -30.37 -2.40 11.09
N ALA A 95 -30.07 -3.50 10.35
CA ALA A 95 -30.74 -4.78 10.52
C ALA A 95 -29.69 -5.89 10.72
N VAL A 96 -29.92 -6.78 11.68
CA VAL A 96 -29.07 -7.95 11.94
C VAL A 96 -29.87 -9.22 11.65
N ASP A 97 -29.34 -10.10 10.80
CA ASP A 97 -30.00 -11.32 10.32
C ASP A 97 -31.44 -11.03 9.79
N GLY A 98 -31.64 -9.88 9.14
CA GLY A 98 -32.94 -9.42 8.62
C GLY A 98 -33.88 -8.78 9.64
N VAL A 99 -33.48 -8.70 10.90
CA VAL A 99 -34.28 -8.04 11.96
C VAL A 99 -33.82 -6.60 12.10
N ALA A 100 -34.73 -5.65 11.85
CA ALA A 100 -34.45 -4.23 12.06
C ALA A 100 -34.27 -3.94 13.56
N LEU A 101 -33.27 -3.12 13.87
CA LEU A 101 -32.97 -2.72 15.24
C LEU A 101 -33.54 -1.34 15.55
N ASP A 102 -33.93 -1.12 16.82
CA ASP A 102 -34.25 0.21 17.31
C ASP A 102 -33.01 1.10 17.39
N ALA A 103 -33.15 2.41 17.19
CA ALA A 103 -32.06 3.38 17.17
C ALA A 103 -31.19 3.37 18.44
N GLY A 104 -31.71 2.90 19.59
CA GLY A 104 -30.93 2.74 20.82
C GLY A 104 -30.02 1.50 20.86
N ALA A 105 -30.11 0.62 19.86
CA ALA A 105 -29.30 -0.61 19.82
C ALA A 105 -27.89 -0.40 19.29
N TRP A 106 -27.55 0.77 18.76
CA TRP A 106 -26.21 1.10 18.29
C TRP A 106 -25.76 2.51 18.67
N SER A 107 -24.45 2.73 18.63
CA SER A 107 -23.86 4.05 18.83
C SER A 107 -22.56 4.19 18.05
N ASN A 108 -22.26 5.39 17.55
CA ASN A 108 -21.01 5.72 16.84
C ASN A 108 -20.56 7.16 17.20
N PRO A 109 -20.13 7.43 18.44
CA PRO A 109 -19.76 8.80 18.83
C PRO A 109 -18.39 9.23 18.27
N GLU A 110 -17.47 8.28 18.09
CA GLU A 110 -16.05 8.58 17.80
C GLU A 110 -15.48 7.84 16.57
N GLY A 111 -16.33 7.16 15.77
CA GLY A 111 -15.85 6.39 14.60
C GLY A 111 -15.77 4.87 14.87
N LYS A 112 -16.20 4.41 16.06
CA LYS A 112 -16.41 2.99 16.37
C LYS A 112 -17.89 2.72 16.51
N LEU A 113 -18.49 2.15 15.47
CA LEU A 113 -19.89 1.72 15.46
C LEU A 113 -20.03 0.44 16.28
N VAL A 114 -20.69 0.54 17.44
CA VAL A 114 -20.98 -0.60 18.32
C VAL A 114 -22.47 -0.92 18.23
N ILE A 115 -22.79 -2.16 17.88
CA ILE A 115 -24.15 -2.67 17.69
C ILE A 115 -24.42 -3.75 18.72
N THR A 116 -25.46 -3.59 19.55
CA THR A 116 -25.95 -4.63 20.45
C THR A 116 -26.71 -5.65 19.63
N LEU A 117 -26.32 -6.92 19.69
CA LEU A 117 -26.94 -7.97 18.90
C LEU A 117 -28.29 -8.40 19.53
N PRO A 118 -29.33 -8.68 18.73
CA PRO A 118 -30.62 -9.11 19.21
C PRO A 118 -30.58 -10.48 19.90
N ARG A 119 -29.54 -11.25 19.65
CA ARG A 119 -29.24 -12.54 20.28
C ARG A 119 -27.74 -12.77 20.35
N ARG A 120 -27.29 -13.54 21.33
CA ARG A 120 -25.91 -13.99 21.41
C ARG A 120 -25.57 -14.94 20.25
N ILE A 121 -24.44 -14.73 19.60
CA ILE A 121 -23.91 -15.60 18.54
C ILE A 121 -22.85 -16.51 19.16
N ALA A 122 -23.01 -17.81 19.02
CA ALA A 122 -22.02 -18.78 19.49
C ALA A 122 -20.79 -18.84 18.55
N THR A 123 -19.69 -19.37 19.05
CA THR A 123 -18.49 -19.66 18.22
C THR A 123 -18.88 -20.49 16.99
N GLY A 124 -18.40 -20.10 15.81
CA GLY A 124 -18.75 -20.67 14.52
C GLY A 124 -20.10 -20.22 13.96
N GLY A 125 -20.90 -19.47 14.75
CA GLY A 125 -22.16 -18.90 14.29
C GLY A 125 -21.92 -17.78 13.28
N LYS A 126 -22.81 -17.67 12.29
CA LYS A 126 -22.80 -16.61 11.28
C LYS A 126 -23.77 -15.51 11.66
N LEU A 127 -23.46 -14.29 11.25
CA LEU A 127 -24.34 -13.14 11.33
C LEU A 127 -24.17 -12.27 10.11
N THR A 128 -25.22 -11.53 9.75
CA THR A 128 -25.21 -10.53 8.70
C THR A 128 -25.76 -9.22 9.24
N ALA A 129 -24.97 -8.14 9.09
CA ALA A 129 -25.40 -6.79 9.46
C ALA A 129 -25.60 -5.97 8.20
N LYS A 130 -26.80 -5.44 8.00
CA LYS A 130 -27.11 -4.47 6.95
C LYS A 130 -27.17 -3.09 7.57
N ILE A 131 -26.32 -2.18 7.11
CA ILE A 131 -26.14 -0.84 7.63
C ILE A 131 -26.46 0.15 6.52
N THR A 132 -27.43 1.03 6.74
CA THR A 132 -27.74 2.16 5.86
C THR A 132 -27.16 3.42 6.49
N TYR A 133 -26.38 4.15 5.74
CA TYR A 133 -25.64 5.31 6.22
C TYR A 133 -25.41 6.32 5.10
N GLY A 134 -24.95 7.50 5.44
CA GLY A 134 -24.58 8.50 4.46
C GLY A 134 -24.25 9.82 5.13
N GLY A 135 -23.71 10.75 4.36
CA GLY A 135 -23.31 12.04 4.89
C GLY A 135 -22.28 12.72 4.02
N THR A 136 -21.50 13.60 4.65
CA THR A 136 -20.39 14.30 4.03
C THR A 136 -19.08 13.66 4.51
N PRO A 137 -18.46 12.81 3.69
CA PRO A 137 -17.18 12.19 4.08
C PRO A 137 -16.07 13.24 4.11
N HIS A 138 -15.03 12.97 4.87
CA HIS A 138 -13.86 13.83 4.98
C HIS A 138 -13.20 14.06 3.62
N ILE A 139 -12.80 15.32 3.33
CA ILE A 139 -12.10 15.70 2.10
C ILE A 139 -10.60 15.81 2.39
N ALA A 140 -9.81 15.06 1.66
CA ALA A 140 -8.35 15.06 1.79
C ALA A 140 -7.75 16.46 1.58
N VAL A 141 -6.78 16.82 2.42
CA VAL A 141 -6.04 18.09 2.31
C VAL A 141 -4.93 17.98 1.27
N ASN A 142 -4.18 16.88 1.32
CA ASN A 142 -2.98 16.65 0.49
C ASN A 142 -2.88 15.17 0.04
N ALA A 143 -3.92 14.69 -0.66
CA ALA A 143 -3.98 13.32 -1.14
C ALA A 143 -2.78 12.95 -2.05
N PRO A 144 -2.26 11.71 -1.99
CA PRO A 144 -2.69 10.59 -1.17
C PRO A 144 -2.09 10.53 0.23
N TRP A 145 -1.21 11.46 0.63
CA TRP A 145 -0.48 11.46 1.92
C TRP A 145 -1.34 11.82 3.14
N ASP A 146 -2.55 12.25 2.93
CA ASP A 146 -3.65 12.27 3.88
C ASP A 146 -4.90 11.77 3.18
N ASP A 147 -5.79 11.15 3.92
CA ASP A 147 -6.91 10.41 3.37
C ASP A 147 -8.19 11.20 3.29
N GLY A 148 -9.12 10.66 2.53
CA GLY A 148 -10.45 11.19 2.35
C GLY A 148 -10.93 11.13 0.91
N MET A 149 -11.96 11.93 0.64
CA MET A 149 -12.49 12.10 -0.70
C MET A 149 -11.69 13.16 -1.46
N VAL A 150 -11.42 12.90 -2.72
CA VAL A 150 -10.74 13.84 -3.61
C VAL A 150 -11.70 14.27 -4.70
N TRP A 151 -12.47 15.33 -4.41
CA TRP A 151 -13.36 15.95 -5.37
C TRP A 151 -12.58 16.88 -6.30
N SER A 152 -12.73 16.69 -7.60
CA SER A 152 -12.00 17.44 -8.62
C SER A 152 -12.84 17.66 -9.87
N LYS A 153 -12.26 18.36 -10.82
CA LYS A 153 -12.79 18.55 -12.17
C LYS A 153 -11.73 18.17 -13.19
N THR A 154 -12.17 17.56 -14.28
CA THR A 154 -11.30 17.37 -15.44
C THR A 154 -10.91 18.71 -16.05
N PRO A 155 -9.90 18.78 -16.93
CA PRO A 155 -9.59 20.00 -17.69
C PRO A 155 -10.78 20.56 -18.48
N SER A 156 -11.74 19.70 -18.89
CA SER A 156 -13.00 20.10 -19.56
C SER A 156 -14.12 20.52 -18.59
N GLY A 157 -13.88 20.46 -17.27
CA GLY A 157 -14.83 20.90 -16.23
C GLY A 157 -15.81 19.84 -15.75
N GLU A 158 -15.70 18.60 -16.21
CA GLU A 158 -16.55 17.49 -15.80
C GLU A 158 -16.15 16.97 -14.41
N THR A 159 -17.07 16.27 -13.74
CA THR A 159 -16.79 15.65 -12.43
C THR A 159 -15.69 14.61 -12.53
N TRP A 160 -14.73 14.72 -11.62
CA TRP A 160 -13.64 13.77 -11.43
C TRP A 160 -13.40 13.56 -9.95
N PHE A 161 -13.58 12.34 -9.48
CA PHE A 161 -13.58 11.98 -8.06
C PHE A 161 -12.81 10.69 -7.83
N ALA A 162 -12.07 10.62 -6.75
CA ALA A 162 -11.44 9.39 -6.25
C ALA A 162 -11.41 9.36 -4.73
N THR A 163 -11.29 8.15 -4.17
CA THR A 163 -11.02 7.93 -2.74
C THR A 163 -9.54 7.67 -2.51
N THR A 164 -9.06 7.99 -1.31
CA THR A 164 -7.80 7.54 -0.75
C THR A 164 -8.02 7.22 0.72
N ALA A 165 -7.49 6.12 1.23
CA ALA A 165 -7.81 5.57 2.53
C ALA A 165 -6.64 4.83 3.20
N GLU A 166 -5.40 5.11 2.81
CA GLU A 166 -4.24 4.40 3.34
C GLU A 166 -4.00 4.69 4.81
N ALA A 167 -3.77 5.95 5.17
CA ALA A 167 -3.31 6.34 6.50
C ALA A 167 -4.41 6.47 7.56
N SER A 168 -5.65 6.74 7.17
CA SER A 168 -6.79 6.87 8.09
C SER A 168 -7.80 5.73 7.98
N GLY A 169 -7.65 4.87 6.96
CA GLY A 169 -8.37 3.61 6.86
C GLY A 169 -9.66 3.62 6.05
N CYS A 170 -10.23 2.45 5.94
CA CYS A 170 -11.42 2.16 5.14
C CYS A 170 -12.69 2.81 5.69
N ASP A 171 -12.75 3.10 6.98
CA ASP A 171 -13.92 3.63 7.68
C ASP A 171 -14.32 5.05 7.24
N LEU A 172 -13.46 5.71 6.47
CA LEU A 172 -13.74 7.02 5.87
C LEU A 172 -14.95 7.03 4.92
N PHE A 173 -15.33 5.89 4.37
CA PHE A 173 -16.45 5.83 3.41
C PHE A 173 -17.28 4.54 3.46
N TRP A 174 -16.86 3.48 4.19
CA TRP A 174 -17.65 2.29 4.38
C TRP A 174 -17.38 1.62 5.74
N PRO A 175 -18.36 0.96 6.37
CA PRO A 175 -18.15 0.27 7.64
C PRO A 175 -17.30 -0.98 7.42
N CYS A 176 -16.13 -1.04 8.08
CA CYS A 176 -15.11 -2.08 7.86
C CYS A 176 -14.46 -2.55 9.17
N LEU A 177 -13.48 -3.43 9.04
CA LEU A 177 -12.50 -3.73 10.09
C LEU A 177 -11.20 -3.03 9.68
N ASP A 178 -10.92 -1.89 10.31
CA ASP A 178 -9.84 -1.00 9.91
C ASP A 178 -8.48 -1.40 10.52
N PHE A 179 -8.00 -2.57 10.10
CA PHE A 179 -6.66 -3.07 10.43
C PHE A 179 -6.19 -4.06 9.35
N PRO A 180 -4.87 -4.24 9.15
CA PRO A 180 -4.31 -5.00 8.03
C PRO A 180 -4.85 -6.43 7.89
N THR A 181 -5.19 -7.08 9.00
CA THR A 181 -5.74 -8.46 8.99
C THR A 181 -7.26 -8.50 8.98
N GLY A 182 -7.92 -7.36 8.73
CA GLY A 182 -9.38 -7.19 8.69
C GLY A 182 -10.02 -7.47 7.34
N GLU A 183 -9.31 -8.06 6.39
CA GLU A 183 -9.77 -8.29 5.02
C GLU A 183 -10.98 -9.20 4.93
N PRO A 184 -12.02 -8.81 4.15
CA PRO A 184 -13.13 -9.68 3.81
C PRO A 184 -12.73 -10.72 2.75
N GLY A 185 -13.35 -11.89 2.80
CA GLY A 185 -13.12 -12.94 1.80
C GLY A 185 -13.58 -12.54 0.40
N ILE A 186 -14.69 -11.81 0.29
CA ILE A 186 -15.25 -11.29 -0.97
C ILE A 186 -15.84 -9.91 -0.72
N VAL A 187 -15.63 -8.99 -1.67
CA VAL A 187 -16.34 -7.71 -1.72
C VAL A 187 -17.08 -7.60 -3.04
N THR A 188 -18.38 -7.29 -2.97
CA THR A 188 -19.18 -6.87 -4.13
C THR A 188 -19.44 -5.37 -3.99
N LEU A 189 -19.24 -4.62 -5.08
CA LEU A 189 -19.40 -3.17 -5.12
C LEU A 189 -20.50 -2.83 -6.14
N HIS A 190 -21.43 -1.97 -5.74
CA HIS A 190 -22.48 -1.40 -6.57
C HIS A 190 -22.37 0.12 -6.54
N ILE A 191 -21.70 0.71 -7.53
CA ILE A 191 -21.37 2.13 -7.54
C ILE A 191 -22.28 2.86 -8.52
N THR A 192 -23.25 3.61 -7.98
CA THR A 192 -24.20 4.43 -8.75
C THR A 192 -23.65 5.84 -8.95
N VAL A 193 -23.56 6.26 -10.20
CA VAL A 193 -22.96 7.54 -10.62
C VAL A 193 -23.88 8.28 -11.59
N PRO A 194 -23.75 9.62 -11.71
CA PRO A 194 -24.46 10.44 -12.66
C PRO A 194 -24.30 9.96 -14.11
N LYS A 195 -25.29 10.28 -14.94
CA LYS A 195 -25.27 9.98 -16.37
C LYS A 195 -24.00 10.49 -17.05
N GLY A 196 -23.38 9.61 -17.86
CA GLY A 196 -22.17 9.93 -18.63
C GLY A 196 -20.87 9.66 -17.89
N LEU A 197 -20.92 9.45 -16.57
CA LEU A 197 -19.74 9.08 -15.78
C LEU A 197 -19.60 7.57 -15.69
N LYS A 198 -18.36 7.13 -15.46
CA LYS A 198 -17.98 5.72 -15.26
C LYS A 198 -17.37 5.54 -13.89
N ALA A 199 -17.47 4.32 -13.34
CA ALA A 199 -16.96 4.00 -12.01
C ALA A 199 -16.06 2.75 -12.05
N PRO A 200 -14.81 2.83 -12.55
CA PRO A 200 -13.86 1.73 -12.46
C PRO A 200 -13.47 1.47 -11.01
N SER A 201 -13.43 0.19 -10.62
CA SER A 201 -13.12 -0.23 -9.26
C SER A 201 -12.45 -1.62 -9.22
N ASN A 202 -12.29 -2.18 -8.03
CA ASN A 202 -11.58 -3.41 -7.73
C ASN A 202 -12.22 -4.66 -8.38
N GLY A 203 -11.40 -5.65 -8.70
CA GLY A 203 -11.85 -6.97 -9.11
C GLY A 203 -12.42 -7.03 -10.54
N VAL A 204 -13.40 -7.89 -10.74
CA VAL A 204 -14.02 -8.18 -12.03
C VAL A 204 -15.32 -7.39 -12.20
N LEU A 205 -15.51 -6.75 -13.36
CA LEU A 205 -16.79 -6.12 -13.71
C LEU A 205 -17.85 -7.20 -13.97
N LEU A 206 -18.92 -7.17 -13.18
CA LEU A 206 -20.06 -8.09 -13.34
C LEU A 206 -21.09 -7.56 -14.34
N GLY A 207 -21.20 -6.25 -14.48
CA GLY A 207 -22.12 -5.58 -15.39
C GLY A 207 -22.33 -4.12 -15.04
N VAL A 208 -23.06 -3.41 -15.89
CA VAL A 208 -23.47 -2.00 -15.69
C VAL A 208 -24.96 -1.90 -15.93
N ASP A 209 -25.70 -1.48 -14.92
CA ASP A 209 -27.14 -1.25 -15.00
C ASP A 209 -27.44 0.21 -15.27
N THR A 210 -28.38 0.48 -16.20
CA THR A 210 -28.85 1.84 -16.47
C THR A 210 -30.18 2.07 -15.76
N LEU A 211 -30.23 3.07 -14.90
CA LEU A 211 -31.43 3.45 -14.17
C LEU A 211 -32.39 4.29 -15.02
N ALA A 212 -33.66 4.37 -14.62
CA ALA A 212 -34.69 5.08 -15.36
C ALA A 212 -34.40 6.58 -15.55
N ASP A 213 -33.63 7.19 -14.65
CA ASP A 213 -33.20 8.60 -14.70
C ASP A 213 -31.89 8.81 -15.49
N GLY A 214 -31.33 7.73 -16.04
CA GLY A 214 -30.13 7.76 -16.87
C GLY A 214 -28.83 7.63 -16.09
N ARG A 215 -28.85 7.57 -14.75
CA ARG A 215 -27.69 7.19 -13.95
C ARG A 215 -27.28 5.75 -14.26
N THR A 216 -26.04 5.36 -13.90
CA THR A 216 -25.55 4.00 -14.09
C THR A 216 -25.02 3.43 -12.80
N THR A 217 -25.27 2.14 -12.55
CA THR A 217 -24.69 1.38 -11.44
C THR A 217 -23.67 0.40 -11.99
N TRP A 218 -22.43 0.56 -11.58
CA TRP A 218 -21.30 -0.28 -11.95
C TRP A 218 -21.12 -1.38 -10.90
N ASN A 219 -21.23 -2.64 -11.30
CA ASN A 219 -21.21 -3.79 -10.41
C ASN A 219 -19.85 -4.51 -10.52
N TRP A 220 -19.08 -4.54 -9.42
CA TRP A 220 -17.76 -5.16 -9.37
C TRP A 220 -17.70 -6.24 -8.30
N ARG A 221 -16.75 -7.15 -8.40
CA ARG A 221 -16.47 -8.16 -7.37
C ARG A 221 -14.99 -8.42 -7.27
N ALA A 222 -14.44 -8.25 -6.06
CA ALA A 222 -13.05 -8.54 -5.71
C ALA A 222 -12.97 -9.65 -4.65
N ARG A 223 -11.91 -10.45 -4.70
CA ARG A 223 -11.62 -11.48 -3.72
C ARG A 223 -10.47 -11.04 -2.83
N HIS A 224 -10.65 -11.24 -1.53
CA HIS A 224 -9.66 -10.90 -0.52
C HIS A 224 -9.00 -9.52 -0.73
N PRO A 225 -9.79 -8.46 -0.95
CA PRO A 225 -9.19 -7.15 -1.07
C PRO A 225 -8.77 -6.64 0.30
N ASN A 226 -7.62 -5.98 0.34
CA ASN A 226 -7.24 -5.18 1.50
C ASN A 226 -8.32 -4.11 1.74
N THR A 227 -8.69 -3.87 3.00
CA THR A 227 -9.81 -2.98 3.33
C THR A 227 -9.57 -1.54 2.87
N TYR A 228 -8.36 -1.02 3.04
CA TYR A 228 -7.97 0.30 2.56
C TYR A 228 -7.81 0.35 1.02
N GLY A 229 -7.57 -0.80 0.38
CA GLY A 229 -7.43 -0.92 -1.07
C GLY A 229 -8.74 -0.90 -1.86
N ILE A 230 -9.91 -0.82 -1.20
CA ILE A 230 -11.20 -0.62 -1.88
C ILE A 230 -11.28 0.82 -2.38
N ALA A 231 -11.61 1.00 -3.67
CA ALA A 231 -11.57 2.31 -4.30
C ALA A 231 -12.85 2.68 -5.04
N LEU A 232 -13.28 3.92 -4.84
CA LEU A 232 -14.29 4.58 -5.66
C LEU A 232 -13.59 5.58 -6.59
N ASN A 233 -13.71 5.36 -7.89
CA ASN A 233 -13.20 6.28 -8.91
C ASN A 233 -14.35 6.67 -9.82
N VAL A 234 -14.59 7.95 -10.02
CA VAL A 234 -15.71 8.44 -10.83
C VAL A 234 -15.22 9.53 -11.78
N GLY A 235 -15.47 9.34 -13.06
CA GLY A 235 -15.07 10.31 -14.09
C GLY A 235 -15.60 9.96 -15.47
N PRO A 236 -15.40 10.84 -16.47
CA PRO A 236 -15.81 10.61 -17.85
C PRO A 236 -14.84 9.71 -18.60
N TYR A 237 -14.27 8.73 -17.95
CA TYR A 237 -13.15 7.91 -18.40
C TYR A 237 -13.38 7.28 -19.80
N GLU A 238 -12.31 7.27 -20.58
CA GLU A 238 -12.14 6.34 -21.70
C GLU A 238 -11.36 5.10 -21.22
N GLN A 239 -11.26 4.06 -22.06
CA GLN A 239 -10.66 2.80 -21.65
C GLN A 239 -9.80 2.22 -22.77
N ILE A 240 -8.59 1.81 -22.42
CA ILE A 240 -7.77 0.89 -23.21
C ILE A 240 -7.84 -0.49 -22.56
N SER A 241 -7.95 -1.53 -23.37
CA SER A 241 -7.95 -2.92 -22.90
C SER A 241 -6.99 -3.79 -23.70
N GLY A 242 -6.50 -4.84 -23.06
CA GLY A 242 -5.61 -5.82 -23.65
C GLY A 242 -5.57 -7.10 -22.84
N THR A 243 -4.73 -8.02 -23.25
CA THR A 243 -4.53 -9.29 -22.55
C THR A 243 -3.04 -9.60 -22.50
N TYR A 244 -2.50 -9.81 -21.32
CA TYR A 244 -1.15 -10.33 -21.15
C TYR A 244 -1.17 -11.86 -21.14
N LYS A 245 -0.27 -12.47 -21.90
CA LYS A 245 -0.05 -13.93 -21.90
C LYS A 245 1.05 -14.23 -20.90
N SER A 246 0.64 -14.73 -19.74
CA SER A 246 1.53 -15.05 -18.65
C SER A 246 2.49 -16.19 -19.01
N ARG A 247 3.73 -16.11 -18.54
CA ARG A 247 4.70 -17.21 -18.60
C ARG A 247 4.25 -18.46 -17.85
N TYR A 248 3.24 -18.34 -16.99
CA TYR A 248 2.61 -19.44 -16.27
C TYR A 248 1.43 -20.08 -17.01
N GLY A 249 1.11 -19.62 -18.22
CA GLY A 249 0.14 -20.21 -19.13
C GLY A 249 -1.29 -19.66 -19.04
N ASN A 250 -1.57 -18.81 -18.06
CA ASN A 250 -2.86 -18.10 -17.99
C ASN A 250 -2.85 -16.81 -18.80
N SER A 251 -4.03 -16.20 -18.93
CA SER A 251 -4.21 -14.91 -19.60
C SER A 251 -4.77 -13.91 -18.61
N ILE A 252 -4.11 -12.76 -18.49
CA ILE A 252 -4.46 -11.71 -17.53
C ILE A 252 -5.09 -10.56 -18.31
N PRO A 253 -6.37 -10.22 -18.06
CA PRO A 253 -6.99 -9.02 -18.65
C PRO A 253 -6.28 -7.77 -18.11
N MET A 254 -6.01 -6.81 -19.00
CA MET A 254 -5.40 -5.53 -18.64
C MET A 254 -6.32 -4.40 -19.06
N PHE A 255 -6.51 -3.42 -18.17
CA PHE A 255 -7.36 -2.25 -18.42
C PHE A 255 -6.68 -0.98 -17.91
N TYR A 256 -6.80 0.09 -18.71
CA TYR A 256 -6.45 1.42 -18.26
C TYR A 256 -7.62 2.37 -18.52
N TRP A 257 -8.13 3.00 -17.45
CA TRP A 257 -9.14 4.05 -17.51
C TRP A 257 -8.46 5.41 -17.38
N TYR A 258 -8.62 6.25 -18.40
CA TYR A 258 -7.92 7.54 -18.53
C TYR A 258 -8.90 8.64 -18.93
N LEU A 259 -8.53 9.90 -18.74
CA LEU A 259 -9.38 11.05 -19.09
C LEU A 259 -9.41 11.28 -20.61
N PRO A 260 -10.55 11.72 -21.18
CA PRO A 260 -10.66 12.05 -22.61
C PRO A 260 -9.61 13.06 -23.04
N GLY A 261 -9.05 12.85 -24.24
CA GLY A 261 -8.00 13.72 -24.81
C GLY A 261 -6.56 13.31 -24.46
N GLU A 262 -6.36 12.29 -23.62
CA GLU A 262 -5.04 11.80 -23.23
C GLU A 262 -4.60 10.51 -23.97
N ASP A 263 -5.31 10.12 -25.06
CA ASP A 263 -5.13 8.83 -25.78
C ASP A 263 -3.68 8.47 -26.08
N THR A 264 -2.89 9.41 -26.61
CA THR A 264 -1.50 9.13 -27.00
C THR A 264 -0.65 8.81 -25.79
N LYS A 265 -0.80 9.56 -24.70
CA LYS A 265 -0.07 9.36 -23.45
C LYS A 265 -0.53 8.08 -22.76
N ALA A 266 -1.85 7.86 -22.72
CA ALA A 266 -2.46 6.67 -22.16
C ALA A 266 -1.99 5.37 -22.84
N ARG A 267 -1.88 5.36 -24.18
CA ARG A 267 -1.29 4.24 -24.93
C ARG A 267 0.19 4.05 -24.59
N GLY A 268 0.91 5.13 -24.36
CA GLY A 268 2.32 5.08 -23.93
C GLY A 268 2.48 4.39 -22.57
N LEU A 269 1.65 4.74 -21.60
CA LEU A 269 1.64 4.11 -20.28
C LEU A 269 1.17 2.64 -20.36
N PHE A 270 0.08 2.39 -21.08
CA PHE A 270 -0.47 1.03 -21.25
C PHE A 270 0.53 0.05 -21.87
N ALA A 271 1.42 0.54 -22.73
CA ALA A 271 2.49 -0.27 -23.32
C ALA A 271 3.52 -0.76 -22.29
N GLU A 272 3.58 -0.16 -21.09
CA GLU A 272 4.46 -0.58 -20.00
C GLU A 272 3.86 -1.72 -19.14
N PHE A 273 2.55 -2.02 -19.25
CA PHE A 273 1.88 -3.02 -18.42
C PHE A 273 2.43 -4.43 -18.64
N ALA A 274 2.50 -4.88 -19.87
CA ALA A 274 2.98 -6.22 -20.19
C ALA A 274 4.46 -6.45 -19.82
N PRO A 275 5.41 -5.54 -20.13
CA PRO A 275 6.80 -5.66 -19.66
C PRO A 275 6.93 -5.68 -18.12
N THR A 276 6.10 -4.91 -17.42
CA THR A 276 6.10 -4.90 -15.94
C THR A 276 5.61 -6.24 -15.40
N LEU A 277 4.49 -6.77 -15.91
CA LEU A 277 4.03 -8.12 -15.56
C LEU A 277 5.10 -9.18 -15.83
N ASP A 278 5.76 -9.15 -17.00
CA ASP A 278 6.78 -10.12 -17.37
C ASP A 278 7.99 -10.08 -16.41
N PHE A 279 8.40 -8.90 -16.00
CA PHE A 279 9.45 -8.71 -15.00
C PHE A 279 9.05 -9.33 -13.65
N PHE A 280 7.91 -8.95 -13.08
CA PHE A 280 7.47 -9.44 -11.78
C PHE A 280 7.26 -10.96 -11.78
N GLU A 281 6.68 -11.49 -12.83
CA GLU A 281 6.53 -12.94 -13.00
C GLU A 281 7.89 -13.66 -13.11
N SER A 282 8.93 -13.02 -13.67
CA SER A 282 10.27 -13.58 -13.75
C SER A 282 11.02 -13.55 -12.42
N GLU A 283 10.83 -12.49 -11.64
CA GLU A 283 11.56 -12.27 -10.40
C GLU A 283 10.89 -12.96 -9.20
N ILE A 284 9.55 -12.95 -9.12
CA ILE A 284 8.79 -13.39 -7.97
C ILE A 284 7.95 -14.64 -8.27
N GLY A 285 6.96 -14.50 -9.15
CA GLY A 285 6.00 -15.56 -9.42
C GLY A 285 4.77 -15.03 -10.17
N PRO A 286 3.75 -15.90 -10.42
CA PRO A 286 2.57 -15.51 -11.19
C PRO A 286 1.85 -14.31 -10.55
N TYR A 287 1.28 -13.44 -11.37
CA TYR A 287 0.50 -12.30 -10.88
C TYR A 287 -0.61 -12.77 -9.93
N PRO A 288 -0.69 -12.23 -8.70
CA PRO A 288 -1.56 -12.78 -7.66
C PRO A 288 -3.06 -12.74 -8.01
N PHE A 289 -3.48 -11.72 -8.74
CA PHE A 289 -4.87 -11.48 -9.11
C PHE A 289 -5.16 -11.81 -10.58
N GLY A 290 -4.48 -12.84 -11.10
CA GLY A 290 -4.59 -13.25 -12.51
C GLY A 290 -5.97 -13.73 -12.94
N ASP A 291 -6.83 -14.13 -12.00
CA ASP A 291 -8.25 -14.48 -12.26
C ASP A 291 -9.17 -13.25 -12.28
N GLU A 292 -8.66 -12.07 -11.97
CA GLU A 292 -9.40 -10.81 -12.00
C GLU A 292 -8.88 -9.91 -13.13
N LYS A 293 -7.98 -9.01 -12.86
CA LYS A 293 -7.38 -8.12 -13.87
C LYS A 293 -6.13 -7.42 -13.33
N LEU A 294 -5.31 -6.88 -14.22
CA LEU A 294 -4.50 -5.70 -13.96
C LEU A 294 -5.27 -4.47 -14.42
N GLY A 295 -5.70 -3.64 -13.50
CA GLY A 295 -6.37 -2.38 -13.76
C GLY A 295 -5.55 -1.20 -13.27
N VAL A 296 -5.60 -0.11 -14.01
CA VAL A 296 -5.07 1.20 -13.61
C VAL A 296 -6.11 2.26 -13.94
N VAL A 297 -6.24 3.27 -13.11
CA VAL A 297 -7.17 4.37 -13.33
C VAL A 297 -6.48 5.70 -13.10
N GLU A 298 -6.68 6.65 -14.00
CA GLU A 298 -6.21 8.02 -13.82
C GLU A 298 -6.99 8.71 -12.70
N THR A 299 -6.28 9.32 -11.73
CA THR A 299 -6.87 9.90 -10.53
C THR A 299 -6.42 11.34 -10.30
N PRO A 300 -7.24 12.16 -9.59
CA PRO A 300 -6.89 13.52 -9.24
C PRO A 300 -5.83 13.64 -8.12
N HIS A 301 -5.36 12.54 -7.60
CA HIS A 301 -4.23 12.42 -6.67
C HIS A 301 -3.12 11.58 -7.28
N LYS A 302 -1.95 11.51 -6.66
CA LYS A 302 -0.78 10.85 -7.24
C LYS A 302 -0.99 9.37 -7.50
N GLY A 303 -0.41 8.51 -6.72
CA GLY A 303 -0.54 7.06 -6.82
C GLY A 303 -1.20 6.50 -5.58
N MET A 304 -1.75 5.30 -5.71
CA MET A 304 -2.24 4.48 -4.61
C MET A 304 -2.42 3.06 -5.09
N GLU A 305 -2.01 2.10 -4.29
CA GLU A 305 -1.98 0.67 -4.63
C GLU A 305 -3.35 -0.03 -4.54
N HIS A 306 -4.44 0.63 -4.85
CA HIS A 306 -5.76 0.01 -4.82
C HIS A 306 -5.77 -1.30 -5.61
N GLN A 307 -6.04 -2.42 -4.92
CA GLN A 307 -5.95 -3.78 -5.48
C GLN A 307 -6.66 -3.92 -6.81
N THR A 308 -5.96 -4.34 -7.85
CA THR A 308 -6.45 -4.53 -9.22
C THR A 308 -7.02 -3.29 -9.92
N ILE A 309 -6.86 -2.11 -9.33
CA ILE A 309 -7.26 -0.80 -9.89
C ILE A 309 -6.33 0.30 -9.38
N ASN A 310 -5.02 0.13 -9.58
CA ASN A 310 -4.02 1.07 -9.09
C ASN A 310 -4.33 2.49 -9.56
N ALA A 311 -4.27 3.45 -8.63
CA ALA A 311 -4.46 4.87 -8.94
C ALA A 311 -3.22 5.44 -9.63
N TYR A 312 -3.43 6.31 -10.62
CA TYR A 312 -2.35 6.93 -11.37
C TYR A 312 -2.59 8.43 -11.60
N GLY A 313 -1.79 9.27 -10.97
CA GLY A 313 -1.88 10.72 -11.11
C GLY A 313 -0.52 11.38 -11.35
N ASN A 314 0.40 10.71 -12.09
CA ASN A 314 1.73 11.21 -12.39
C ASN A 314 1.77 12.17 -13.60
N GLY A 315 0.64 12.42 -14.26
CA GLY A 315 0.56 13.26 -15.46
C GLY A 315 1.45 12.78 -16.61
N TYR A 316 1.73 11.47 -16.65
CA TYR A 316 2.60 10.82 -17.64
C TYR A 316 4.05 11.33 -17.63
N ALA A 317 4.51 11.82 -16.49
CA ALA A 317 5.88 12.29 -16.32
C ALA A 317 6.85 11.12 -16.37
N LYS A 318 7.70 11.11 -17.39
CA LYS A 318 8.74 10.07 -17.52
C LYS A 318 9.85 10.32 -16.51
N ALA A 319 10.19 9.28 -15.78
CA ALA A 319 11.39 9.28 -14.96
C ALA A 319 12.66 9.27 -15.83
N PRO A 320 13.80 9.75 -15.28
CA PRO A 320 15.10 9.62 -15.93
C PRO A 320 15.45 8.18 -16.32
N GLU A 321 14.84 7.20 -15.67
CA GLU A 321 15.00 5.76 -15.87
C GLU A 321 14.34 5.23 -17.14
N GLY A 322 13.52 6.04 -17.82
CA GLY A 322 12.90 5.68 -19.09
C GLY A 322 11.66 4.78 -18.98
N PHE A 323 11.09 4.64 -17.78
CA PHE A 323 9.78 4.02 -17.51
C PHE A 323 8.98 4.87 -16.53
N ASP A 324 7.67 4.63 -16.42
CA ASP A 324 6.85 5.34 -15.43
C ASP A 324 7.08 4.73 -14.04
N TRP A 325 7.78 5.47 -13.19
CA TRP A 325 8.16 5.02 -11.85
C TRP A 325 6.95 4.83 -10.95
N LEU A 326 5.90 5.70 -11.09
CA LEU A 326 4.72 5.62 -10.25
C LEU A 326 3.91 4.38 -10.57
N PHE A 327 3.55 4.16 -11.84
CA PHE A 327 2.88 2.93 -12.25
C PHE A 327 3.62 1.68 -11.77
N HIS A 328 4.95 1.65 -11.94
CA HIS A 328 5.74 0.49 -11.51
C HIS A 328 5.75 0.30 -9.99
N HIS A 329 5.73 1.39 -9.22
CA HIS A 329 5.66 1.37 -7.76
C HIS A 329 4.30 0.83 -7.29
N GLU A 330 3.21 1.42 -7.74
CA GLU A 330 1.85 0.99 -7.36
C GLU A 330 1.57 -0.45 -7.80
N PHE A 331 2.10 -0.86 -8.96
CA PHE A 331 2.00 -2.25 -9.40
C PHE A 331 2.79 -3.21 -8.49
N ALA A 332 3.92 -2.81 -7.94
CA ALA A 332 4.69 -3.66 -7.02
C ALA A 332 3.87 -4.03 -5.77
N HIS A 333 2.99 -3.16 -5.35
CA HIS A 333 2.11 -3.40 -4.20
C HIS A 333 1.06 -4.49 -4.45
N GLU A 334 0.77 -4.87 -5.69
CA GLU A 334 -0.05 -6.06 -5.94
C GLU A 334 0.57 -7.33 -5.32
N TYR A 335 1.90 -7.34 -5.19
CA TYR A 335 2.66 -8.42 -4.52
C TYR A 335 2.96 -8.10 -3.05
N PHE A 336 3.35 -6.84 -2.75
CA PHE A 336 3.83 -6.37 -1.45
C PHE A 336 2.90 -5.27 -0.89
N GLY A 337 1.75 -5.65 -0.41
CA GLY A 337 0.66 -4.79 0.05
C GLY A 337 -0.66 -5.52 -0.08
N ASN A 338 -1.01 -5.93 -1.30
CA ASN A 338 -2.29 -6.57 -1.58
C ASN A 338 -2.26 -8.09 -1.39
N GLN A 339 -1.27 -8.81 -1.95
CA GLN A 339 -1.14 -10.25 -1.75
C GLN A 339 -0.47 -10.60 -0.42
N MET A 340 0.59 -9.90 -0.09
CA MET A 340 1.29 -10.01 1.20
C MET A 340 1.20 -8.67 1.91
N THR A 341 0.38 -8.63 2.94
CA THR A 341 0.14 -7.45 3.78
C THR A 341 0.98 -7.54 5.05
N ALA A 342 1.54 -6.43 5.51
CA ALA A 342 2.16 -6.36 6.82
C ALA A 342 1.12 -6.67 7.91
N ALA A 343 1.46 -7.56 8.86
CA ALA A 343 0.53 -7.96 9.92
C ALA A 343 0.18 -6.82 10.88
N ASN A 344 1.04 -5.81 10.95
CA ASN A 344 0.83 -4.52 11.61
C ASN A 344 1.70 -3.45 10.93
N TRP A 345 1.37 -2.20 11.10
CA TRP A 345 2.06 -1.11 10.41
C TRP A 345 3.50 -0.83 10.89
N ASP A 346 3.96 -1.35 12.03
CA ASP A 346 5.38 -1.30 12.40
C ASP A 346 6.28 -2.07 11.41
N ASP A 347 5.68 -3.02 10.66
CA ASP A 347 6.34 -3.82 9.63
C ASP A 347 6.12 -3.26 8.19
N TYR A 348 5.64 -2.02 8.04
CA TYR A 348 5.24 -1.44 6.76
C TYR A 348 6.38 -1.35 5.72
N TRP A 349 7.63 -1.38 6.16
CA TRP A 349 8.79 -1.51 5.26
C TRP A 349 8.72 -2.75 4.34
N LEU A 350 7.91 -3.77 4.71
CA LEU A 350 7.66 -4.94 3.86
C LEU A 350 6.88 -4.59 2.60
N HIS A 351 6.03 -3.55 2.64
CA HIS A 351 5.38 -3.00 1.45
C HIS A 351 6.37 -2.10 0.70
N GLU A 352 6.78 -1.03 1.33
CA GLU A 352 7.49 0.08 0.72
C GLU A 352 8.93 -0.23 0.35
N GLY A 353 9.62 -0.97 1.21
CA GLY A 353 11.00 -1.38 0.97
C GLY A 353 11.11 -2.36 -0.20
N PHE A 354 10.21 -3.34 -0.28
CA PHE A 354 10.16 -4.25 -1.43
C PHE A 354 9.69 -3.55 -2.69
N GLY A 355 8.61 -2.74 -2.64
CA GLY A 355 8.13 -1.95 -3.77
C GLY A 355 9.23 -1.07 -4.36
N SER A 356 9.95 -0.35 -3.49
CA SER A 356 11.08 0.49 -3.89
C SER A 356 12.27 -0.30 -4.43
N TYR A 357 12.53 -1.52 -3.94
CA TYR A 357 13.62 -2.35 -4.43
C TYR A 357 13.32 -2.98 -5.78
N MET A 358 12.04 -3.22 -6.11
CA MET A 358 11.68 -3.72 -7.44
C MET A 358 12.04 -2.73 -8.55
N GLN A 359 12.08 -1.43 -8.30
CA GLN A 359 12.41 -0.42 -9.31
C GLN A 359 13.84 -0.54 -9.85
N PRO A 360 14.92 -0.53 -9.03
CA PRO A 360 16.26 -0.76 -9.55
C PRO A 360 16.42 -2.16 -10.16
N LEU A 361 15.74 -3.19 -9.66
CA LEU A 361 15.74 -4.51 -10.28
C LEU A 361 15.09 -4.51 -11.67
N TYR A 362 14.02 -3.74 -11.87
CA TYR A 362 13.41 -3.54 -13.18
C TYR A 362 14.36 -2.78 -14.14
N GLY A 363 15.01 -1.74 -13.64
CA GLY A 363 16.06 -1.05 -14.39
C GLY A 363 17.19 -1.98 -14.83
N ARG A 364 17.64 -2.87 -13.93
CA ARG A 364 18.61 -3.94 -14.26
C ARG A 364 18.10 -4.90 -15.34
N TRP A 365 16.87 -5.35 -15.20
CA TRP A 365 16.22 -6.27 -16.14
C TRP A 365 16.11 -5.66 -17.54
N ARG A 366 15.82 -4.37 -17.62
CA ARG A 366 15.68 -3.64 -18.90
C ARG A 366 17.01 -3.23 -19.53
N GLU A 367 17.94 -2.72 -18.75
CA GLU A 367 19.10 -1.96 -19.24
C GLU A 367 20.44 -2.42 -18.63
N GLY A 368 20.41 -3.37 -17.70
CA GLY A 368 21.60 -3.98 -17.13
C GLY A 368 22.16 -3.30 -15.88
N GLU A 369 23.35 -3.76 -15.46
CA GLU A 369 23.95 -3.42 -14.15
C GLU A 369 24.23 -1.92 -13.97
N ALA A 370 24.55 -1.18 -15.03
CA ALA A 370 24.82 0.25 -14.92
C ALA A 370 23.56 1.03 -14.49
N ARG A 371 22.39 0.68 -15.03
CA ARG A 371 21.11 1.27 -14.64
C ARG A 371 20.77 0.92 -13.19
N TYR A 372 20.93 -0.34 -12.80
CA TYR A 372 20.75 -0.79 -11.44
C TYR A 372 21.57 0.02 -10.43
N ALA A 373 22.87 0.18 -10.70
CA ALA A 373 23.77 0.93 -9.84
C ALA A 373 23.38 2.41 -9.73
N THR A 374 22.97 3.04 -10.86
CA THR A 374 22.55 4.45 -10.87
C THR A 374 21.30 4.67 -10.03
N MET A 375 20.30 3.80 -10.15
CA MET A 375 19.05 3.90 -9.38
C MET A 375 19.29 3.67 -7.88
N LEU A 376 20.12 2.69 -7.51
CA LEU A 376 20.50 2.49 -6.10
C LEU A 376 21.29 3.68 -5.55
N ALA A 377 22.19 4.28 -6.34
CA ALA A 377 22.93 5.47 -5.92
C ALA A 377 22.00 6.66 -5.65
N ASP A 378 20.98 6.87 -6.47
CA ASP A 378 19.94 7.88 -6.23
C ASP A 378 19.19 7.60 -4.93
N GLN A 379 18.67 6.39 -4.75
CA GLN A 379 17.97 6.00 -3.51
C GLN A 379 18.87 6.17 -2.28
N ARG A 380 20.17 5.87 -2.39
CA ARG A 380 21.12 5.99 -1.27
C ARG A 380 21.20 7.41 -0.72
N THR A 381 21.05 8.42 -1.56
CA THR A 381 21.08 9.84 -1.14
C THR A 381 19.83 10.27 -0.37
N LYS A 382 18.76 9.48 -0.40
CA LYS A 382 17.47 9.81 0.22
C LYS A 382 17.30 9.19 1.62
N ILE A 383 18.18 8.29 2.03
CA ILE A 383 18.13 7.61 3.33
C ILE A 383 18.49 8.59 4.45
N ALA A 384 17.59 8.76 5.41
CA ALA A 384 17.72 9.75 6.48
C ALA A 384 18.36 9.21 7.77
N ASN A 385 18.14 7.95 8.12
CA ASN A 385 18.67 7.26 9.31
C ASN A 385 18.34 7.97 10.65
N LEU A 386 17.17 8.57 10.77
CA LEU A 386 16.77 9.30 11.95
C LEU A 386 16.11 8.43 13.02
N ARG A 387 15.45 7.35 12.59
CA ARG A 387 14.71 6.43 13.47
C ARG A 387 14.91 4.98 13.03
N PRO A 388 14.73 4.00 13.94
CA PRO A 388 14.62 2.60 13.57
C PRO A 388 13.44 2.39 12.63
N MET A 389 13.57 1.47 11.67
CA MET A 389 12.48 1.14 10.73
C MET A 389 11.38 0.36 11.43
N THR A 390 11.72 -0.51 12.37
CA THR A 390 10.76 -1.22 13.22
C THR A 390 11.05 -0.95 14.69
N SER A 391 9.99 -0.79 15.48
CA SER A 391 10.09 -0.55 16.93
C SER A 391 9.85 -1.81 17.75
N GLY A 392 9.23 -2.83 17.15
CA GLY A 392 8.70 -4.01 17.82
C GLY A 392 7.42 -3.74 18.61
N GLN A 393 6.79 -2.58 18.39
CA GLN A 393 5.53 -2.18 19.00
C GLN A 393 4.49 -1.95 17.92
N LEU A 394 3.21 -2.10 18.29
CA LEU A 394 2.12 -1.76 17.40
C LEU A 394 2.13 -0.25 17.13
N ARG A 395 2.03 0.12 15.87
CA ARG A 395 1.88 1.51 15.41
C ARG A 395 0.61 1.63 14.58
N ASP A 396 -0.01 2.80 14.60
CA ASP A 396 -0.90 3.19 13.52
C ASP A 396 -0.08 3.65 12.30
N GLU A 397 -0.69 3.73 11.15
CA GLU A 397 0.03 4.03 9.93
C GLU A 397 0.60 5.46 9.90
N ASN A 398 -0.15 6.43 10.41
CA ASN A 398 0.33 7.81 10.55
C ASN A 398 1.61 7.90 11.40
N GLU A 399 1.72 7.07 12.45
CA GLU A 399 2.92 7.01 13.28
C GLU A 399 4.14 6.52 12.51
N VAL A 400 3.97 5.70 11.48
CA VAL A 400 5.08 5.22 10.64
C VAL A 400 5.70 6.37 9.84
N TYR A 401 4.88 7.22 9.25
CA TYR A 401 5.35 8.35 8.45
C TYR A 401 5.86 9.53 9.27
N GLU A 402 5.39 9.70 10.51
CA GLU A 402 5.73 10.85 11.33
C GLU A 402 6.98 10.65 12.20
N LEU A 403 8.10 11.28 11.82
CA LEU A 403 9.34 11.31 12.62
C LEU A 403 9.13 11.84 14.05
N SER A 404 8.22 12.79 14.25
CA SER A 404 7.86 13.36 15.55
C SER A 404 7.22 12.33 16.49
N LYS A 405 6.52 11.36 15.95
CA LYS A 405 5.92 10.23 16.68
C LYS A 405 6.85 9.01 16.79
N GLY A 406 8.09 9.13 16.33
CA GLY A 406 9.09 8.06 16.39
C GLY A 406 9.10 7.13 15.19
N GLY A 407 8.32 7.43 14.15
CA GLY A 407 8.29 6.68 12.91
C GLY A 407 9.53 6.84 12.04
N PRO A 408 9.86 5.88 11.19
CA PRO A 408 10.99 5.91 10.27
C PRO A 408 10.84 6.91 9.13
N GLY A 409 9.62 7.37 8.83
CA GLY A 409 9.35 8.23 7.68
C GLY A 409 9.76 7.57 6.37
N GLN A 410 10.39 8.32 5.46
CA GLN A 410 10.79 7.84 4.12
C GLN A 410 11.84 6.70 4.12
N ASP A 411 12.42 6.36 5.27
CA ASP A 411 13.39 5.26 5.35
C ASP A 411 12.75 3.89 5.09
N ILE A 412 11.43 3.74 5.30
CA ILE A 412 10.71 2.50 4.91
C ILE A 412 10.90 2.18 3.43
N TYR A 413 10.94 3.19 2.56
CA TYR A 413 11.21 3.08 1.12
C TYR A 413 12.69 2.80 0.84
N TYR A 414 13.53 3.79 1.07
CA TYR A 414 14.90 3.82 0.54
C TYR A 414 15.88 3.02 1.38
N LYS A 415 15.81 3.11 2.72
CA LYS A 415 16.63 2.25 3.59
C LYS A 415 16.17 0.80 3.49
N GLY A 416 14.83 0.56 3.39
CA GLY A 416 14.25 -0.74 3.11
C GLY A 416 14.82 -1.36 1.83
N SER A 417 14.76 -0.63 0.72
CA SER A 417 15.33 -1.05 -0.57
C SER A 417 16.83 -1.38 -0.48
N TRP A 418 17.63 -0.51 0.12
CA TRP A 418 19.07 -0.72 0.27
C TRP A 418 19.43 -1.88 1.20
N MET A 419 18.64 -2.07 2.26
CA MET A 419 18.80 -3.23 3.14
C MET A 419 18.54 -4.52 2.35
N LEU A 420 17.47 -4.58 1.54
CA LEU A 420 17.19 -5.73 0.67
C LEU A 420 18.30 -5.96 -0.36
N HIS A 421 18.86 -4.91 -0.95
CA HIS A 421 20.03 -5.00 -1.82
C HIS A 421 21.23 -5.63 -1.10
N SER A 422 21.54 -5.17 0.10
CA SER A 422 22.63 -5.73 0.91
C SER A 422 22.37 -7.16 1.36
N LEU A 423 21.11 -7.48 1.70
CA LEU A 423 20.69 -8.86 2.02
C LEU A 423 20.89 -9.79 0.83
N ARG A 424 20.45 -9.36 -0.36
CA ARG A 424 20.64 -10.13 -1.61
C ARG A 424 22.12 -10.40 -1.90
N ALA A 425 22.98 -9.40 -1.70
CA ALA A 425 24.43 -9.57 -1.83
C ALA A 425 25.02 -10.54 -0.79
N LEU A 426 24.43 -10.57 0.41
CA LEU A 426 24.86 -11.45 1.50
C LEU A 426 24.48 -12.91 1.27
N ILE A 427 23.21 -13.18 0.94
CA ILE A 427 22.65 -14.52 0.83
C ILE A 427 22.65 -15.10 -0.59
N GLY A 428 22.87 -14.25 -1.61
CA GLY A 428 22.88 -14.59 -3.03
C GLY A 428 21.49 -14.56 -3.68
N ASP A 429 21.46 -14.40 -4.99
CA ASP A 429 20.27 -14.20 -5.81
C ASP A 429 19.22 -15.30 -5.65
N ARG A 430 19.65 -16.56 -5.65
CA ARG A 430 18.77 -17.70 -5.54
C ARG A 430 18.01 -17.70 -4.20
N ALA A 431 18.75 -17.59 -3.10
CA ALA A 431 18.16 -17.59 -1.77
C ALA A 431 17.25 -16.38 -1.54
N PHE A 432 17.64 -15.21 -2.08
CA PHE A 432 16.82 -14.00 -2.03
C PHE A 432 15.47 -14.19 -2.78
N LYS A 433 15.49 -14.73 -4.01
CA LYS A 433 14.28 -15.00 -4.79
C LYS A 433 13.39 -16.05 -4.11
N GLU A 434 13.97 -17.11 -3.56
CA GLU A 434 13.23 -18.13 -2.80
C GLU A 434 12.58 -17.54 -1.55
N ALA A 435 13.30 -16.67 -0.81
CA ALA A 435 12.77 -15.99 0.37
C ALA A 435 11.63 -15.01 0.01
N THR A 436 11.79 -14.21 -1.04
CA THR A 436 10.75 -13.31 -1.55
C THR A 436 9.50 -14.07 -1.97
N ARG A 437 9.66 -15.19 -2.68
CA ARG A 437 8.54 -16.05 -3.10
C ARG A 437 7.80 -16.67 -1.91
N LEU A 438 8.53 -17.12 -0.89
CA LEU A 438 7.92 -17.61 0.35
C LEU A 438 7.21 -16.52 1.13
N LEU A 439 7.73 -15.29 1.11
CA LEU A 439 7.07 -14.15 1.72
C LEU A 439 5.71 -13.89 1.06
N VAL A 440 5.68 -13.77 -0.27
CA VAL A 440 4.48 -13.41 -1.03
C VAL A 440 3.45 -14.54 -1.07
N TYR A 441 3.85 -15.79 -1.27
CA TYR A 441 2.92 -16.90 -1.52
C TYR A 441 2.90 -17.98 -0.43
N GLY A 442 3.83 -17.96 0.52
CA GLY A 442 4.01 -19.04 1.50
C GLY A 442 4.56 -20.35 0.90
N ARG A 443 4.88 -20.39 -0.40
CA ARG A 443 5.32 -21.56 -1.15
C ARG A 443 6.34 -21.22 -2.23
N LEU A 444 7.18 -22.20 -2.62
CA LEU A 444 8.21 -22.00 -3.65
C LEU A 444 7.71 -22.23 -5.09
N ASP A 445 6.59 -22.93 -5.25
CA ASP A 445 5.97 -23.26 -6.54
C ASP A 445 4.56 -22.70 -6.68
N PRO A 446 4.36 -21.36 -6.61
CA PRO A 446 3.05 -20.77 -6.77
C PRO A 446 2.48 -21.07 -8.15
N ARG A 447 1.16 -21.28 -8.22
CA ARG A 447 0.42 -21.53 -9.46
C ARG A 447 -0.53 -20.37 -9.73
N PRO A 448 -0.83 -20.05 -11.00
CA PRO A 448 -1.82 -19.02 -11.34
C PRO A 448 -3.17 -19.28 -10.69
N GLY A 449 -3.88 -18.23 -10.39
CA GLY A 449 -5.16 -18.19 -9.70
C GLY A 449 -5.10 -17.22 -8.52
N ASN A 450 -6.25 -16.89 -7.95
CA ASN A 450 -6.28 -16.06 -6.77
C ASN A 450 -5.72 -16.82 -5.57
N PHE A 451 -4.71 -16.24 -4.95
CA PHE A 451 -4.10 -16.78 -3.75
C PHE A 451 -4.87 -16.31 -2.51
N SER A 452 -4.77 -17.06 -1.42
CA SER A 452 -5.20 -16.53 -0.13
C SER A 452 -4.26 -15.42 0.32
N PRO A 453 -4.76 -14.37 0.97
CA PRO A 453 -3.93 -13.29 1.48
C PRO A 453 -2.88 -13.80 2.46
N ARG A 454 -1.75 -13.13 2.50
CA ARG A 454 -0.64 -13.42 3.39
C ARG A 454 -0.41 -12.24 4.31
N TYR A 455 -0.39 -12.50 5.61
CA TYR A 455 0.00 -11.49 6.60
C TYR A 455 1.38 -11.83 7.12
N ALA A 456 2.32 -10.90 6.97
CA ALA A 456 3.71 -11.11 7.31
C ALA A 456 4.23 -10.05 8.29
N SER A 457 5.25 -10.43 9.06
CA SER A 457 6.00 -9.53 9.92
C SER A 457 7.49 -9.61 9.61
N THR A 458 8.27 -8.64 10.09
CA THR A 458 9.74 -8.68 10.08
C THR A 458 10.25 -10.01 10.65
N ALA A 459 9.70 -10.45 11.77
CA ALA A 459 10.10 -11.72 12.39
C ALA A 459 9.78 -12.95 11.51
N GLU A 460 8.69 -12.90 10.74
CA GLU A 460 8.41 -13.97 9.76
C GLU A 460 9.42 -13.94 8.61
N TYR A 461 9.73 -12.77 8.08
CA TYR A 461 10.71 -12.67 6.99
C TYR A 461 12.11 -13.14 7.43
N GLU A 462 12.54 -12.83 8.65
CA GLU A 462 13.76 -13.35 9.24
C GLU A 462 13.75 -14.91 9.31
N ARG A 463 12.63 -15.48 9.75
CA ARG A 463 12.45 -16.96 9.78
C ARG A 463 12.49 -17.58 8.38
N ILE A 464 11.91 -16.90 7.39
CA ILE A 464 11.95 -17.32 5.98
C ILE A 464 13.39 -17.31 5.48
N VAL A 465 14.15 -16.23 5.69
CA VAL A 465 15.55 -16.12 5.30
C VAL A 465 16.41 -17.21 5.96
N ARG A 466 16.21 -17.45 7.26
CA ARG A 466 16.88 -18.55 7.98
C ARG A 466 16.53 -19.92 7.39
N ARG A 467 15.26 -20.17 7.08
CA ARG A 467 14.79 -21.42 6.47
C ARG A 467 15.46 -21.68 5.12
N VAL A 468 15.51 -20.67 4.26
CA VAL A 468 16.06 -20.79 2.89
C VAL A 468 17.58 -20.98 2.90
N THR A 469 18.27 -20.29 3.81
CA THR A 469 19.74 -20.26 3.83
C THR A 469 20.37 -21.28 4.78
N GLY A 470 19.60 -21.81 5.73
CA GLY A 470 20.09 -22.63 6.83
C GLY A 470 20.94 -21.87 7.85
N ARG A 471 20.96 -20.52 7.81
CA ARG A 471 21.79 -19.66 8.67
C ARG A 471 20.94 -18.59 9.36
N ASP A 472 21.41 -18.18 10.55
CA ASP A 472 20.80 -17.08 11.28
C ASP A 472 21.42 -15.75 10.86
N TYR A 473 20.58 -14.82 10.41
CA TYR A 473 20.95 -13.46 10.04
C TYR A 473 20.27 -12.43 10.94
N GLY A 474 19.80 -12.79 12.13
CA GLY A 474 19.20 -11.84 13.09
C GLY A 474 20.08 -10.62 13.35
N TRP A 475 21.42 -10.79 13.42
CA TRP A 475 22.38 -9.70 13.54
C TRP A 475 22.28 -8.66 12.40
N PHE A 476 21.92 -9.09 11.18
CA PHE A 476 21.77 -8.22 10.02
C PHE A 476 20.50 -7.35 10.17
N PHE A 477 19.37 -7.99 10.46
CA PHE A 477 18.10 -7.31 10.67
C PHE A 477 18.14 -6.40 11.92
N ASP A 478 18.80 -6.82 12.99
CA ASP A 478 18.99 -6.01 14.18
C ASP A 478 19.68 -4.67 13.88
N VAL A 479 20.74 -4.70 13.05
CA VAL A 479 21.48 -3.49 12.70
C VAL A 479 20.69 -2.60 11.73
N TYR A 480 20.06 -3.16 10.72
CA TYR A 480 19.43 -2.33 9.68
C TYR A 480 18.00 -1.92 10.00
N LEU A 481 17.22 -2.75 10.68
CA LEU A 481 15.81 -2.46 10.97
C LEU A 481 15.60 -1.85 12.35
N ARG A 482 16.31 -2.37 13.38
CA ARG A 482 16.09 -2.00 14.79
C ARG A 482 17.03 -0.90 15.31
N GLN A 483 17.95 -0.43 14.45
CA GLN A 483 18.81 0.73 14.73
C GLN A 483 18.59 1.83 13.71
N ALA A 484 18.63 3.09 14.17
CA ALA A 484 18.55 4.25 13.30
C ALA A 484 19.82 4.38 12.45
N ALA A 485 20.99 4.45 13.11
CA ALA A 485 22.28 4.66 12.45
C ALA A 485 22.72 3.47 11.60
N LEU A 486 23.53 3.74 10.59
CA LEU A 486 24.17 2.73 9.76
C LEU A 486 25.49 2.26 10.38
N PRO A 487 25.91 1.00 10.08
CA PRO A 487 27.25 0.54 10.48
C PRO A 487 28.34 1.30 9.71
N ASP A 488 29.45 1.54 10.37
CA ASP A 488 30.65 2.14 9.79
C ASP A 488 31.71 1.09 9.52
N LEU A 489 32.42 1.18 8.41
CA LEU A 489 33.51 0.29 8.05
C LEU A 489 34.83 1.03 8.17
N ILE A 490 35.57 0.71 9.21
CA ILE A 490 36.85 1.32 9.51
C ILE A 490 37.96 0.58 8.77
N GLU A 491 38.77 1.36 8.06
CA GLU A 491 39.90 0.89 7.26
C GLU A 491 41.22 1.24 7.95
N THR A 492 42.04 0.24 8.21
CA THR A 492 43.37 0.44 8.77
C THR A 492 44.43 -0.15 7.82
N PRO A 493 44.94 0.66 6.90
CA PRO A 493 46.03 0.23 6.00
C PRO A 493 47.34 0.16 6.77
N SER A 494 48.10 -0.90 6.55
CA SER A 494 49.47 -1.04 7.01
C SER A 494 50.35 -1.57 5.88
N ALA A 495 51.68 -1.54 6.02
CA ALA A 495 52.62 -1.98 4.96
C ALA A 495 52.33 -3.46 4.58
N GLY A 496 51.73 -3.66 3.42
CA GLY A 496 51.40 -5.00 2.89
C GLY A 496 50.16 -5.67 3.46
N ARG A 497 49.31 -4.96 4.25
CA ARG A 497 48.11 -5.50 4.84
C ARG A 497 46.99 -4.45 4.92
N LEU A 498 45.79 -4.83 4.57
CA LEU A 498 44.56 -4.10 4.85
C LEU A 498 43.82 -4.81 6.00
N THR A 499 43.46 -4.08 7.03
CA THR A 499 42.57 -4.56 8.08
C THR A 499 41.27 -3.76 8.01
N LEU A 500 40.14 -4.46 8.03
CA LEU A 500 38.80 -3.88 8.07
C LEU A 500 38.12 -4.30 9.36
N HIS A 501 37.37 -3.36 9.95
CA HIS A 501 36.53 -3.73 11.06
C HIS A 501 35.22 -2.94 11.03
N TRP A 502 34.11 -3.58 11.44
CA TRP A 502 32.79 -2.98 11.52
C TRP A 502 32.54 -2.35 12.88
N GLU A 503 32.18 -1.08 12.89
CA GLU A 503 31.56 -0.41 14.03
C GLU A 503 30.05 -0.34 13.79
N ALA A 504 29.33 -1.29 14.39
CA ALA A 504 27.88 -1.35 14.27
C ALA A 504 27.18 -0.55 15.39
N PRO A 505 26.02 0.05 15.10
CA PRO A 505 25.23 0.76 16.09
C PRO A 505 24.94 -0.09 17.34
N GLY A 506 25.09 0.51 18.53
CA GLY A 506 24.89 -0.18 19.81
C GLY A 506 25.93 -1.25 20.13
N GLY A 507 27.10 -1.24 19.47
CA GLY A 507 28.18 -2.22 19.69
C GLY A 507 27.78 -3.66 19.33
N ARG A 508 26.81 -3.85 18.45
CA ARG A 508 26.29 -5.15 18.06
C ARG A 508 27.27 -5.91 17.18
N PRO A 509 27.35 -7.24 17.29
CA PRO A 509 28.11 -8.06 16.34
C PRO A 509 27.58 -7.83 14.90
N PHE A 510 28.50 -7.55 13.96
CA PHE A 510 28.12 -7.33 12.56
C PHE A 510 29.14 -8.01 11.63
N PRO A 511 29.08 -9.35 11.45
CA PRO A 511 30.02 -10.11 10.66
C PRO A 511 29.73 -10.02 9.15
N MET A 512 29.28 -8.87 8.62
CA MET A 512 28.97 -8.66 7.21
C MET A 512 30.24 -8.80 6.37
N PRO A 513 30.33 -9.76 5.45
CA PRO A 513 31.52 -9.92 4.60
C PRO A 513 31.65 -8.73 3.65
N VAL A 514 32.90 -8.40 3.32
CA VAL A 514 33.24 -7.25 2.45
C VAL A 514 33.95 -7.74 1.21
N GLU A 515 33.49 -7.33 0.02
CA GLU A 515 34.25 -7.53 -1.19
C GLU A 515 35.36 -6.47 -1.31
N VAL A 516 36.58 -6.93 -1.58
CA VAL A 516 37.75 -6.08 -1.76
C VAL A 516 38.40 -6.40 -3.10
N GLN A 517 38.51 -5.41 -3.96
CA GLN A 517 39.22 -5.53 -5.20
C GLN A 517 40.72 -5.17 -4.99
N VAL A 518 41.60 -6.08 -5.32
CA VAL A 518 43.05 -5.90 -5.24
C VAL A 518 43.68 -6.20 -6.60
N GLY A 519 44.22 -5.18 -7.27
CA GLY A 519 44.85 -5.33 -8.58
C GLY A 519 43.96 -5.98 -9.64
N GLY A 520 42.65 -5.68 -9.62
CA GLY A 520 41.64 -6.22 -10.55
C GLY A 520 40.97 -7.53 -10.10
N ARG A 521 41.45 -8.21 -9.05
CA ARG A 521 40.84 -9.41 -8.49
C ARG A 521 39.94 -9.06 -7.32
N ILE A 522 38.69 -9.53 -7.32
CA ILE A 522 37.76 -9.39 -6.21
C ILE A 522 37.92 -10.55 -5.22
N VAL A 523 38.12 -10.24 -3.96
CA VAL A 523 38.18 -11.17 -2.84
C VAL A 523 37.04 -10.86 -1.88
N ARG A 524 36.22 -11.85 -1.54
CA ARG A 524 35.22 -11.72 -0.50
C ARG A 524 35.86 -12.00 0.85
N LEU A 525 36.13 -10.95 1.60
CA LEU A 525 36.76 -11.02 2.92
C LEU A 525 35.72 -11.39 3.98
N ALA A 526 35.94 -12.49 4.68
CA ALA A 526 35.14 -12.86 5.85
C ALA A 526 35.47 -11.92 7.03
N MET A 527 34.41 -11.48 7.73
CA MET A 527 34.50 -10.52 8.84
C MET A 527 34.11 -11.21 10.15
N ALA A 528 34.94 -12.15 10.62
CA ALA A 528 34.68 -12.89 11.86
C ALA A 528 34.65 -11.93 13.06
N GLY A 529 33.52 -11.94 13.80
CA GLY A 529 33.31 -10.98 14.89
C GLY A 529 33.33 -9.50 14.46
N GLY A 530 33.12 -9.23 13.18
CA GLY A 530 33.20 -7.86 12.61
C GLY A 530 34.60 -7.47 12.13
N PHE A 531 35.62 -8.36 12.21
CA PHE A 531 37.00 -8.08 11.82
C PHE A 531 37.45 -8.97 10.66
N GLY A 532 38.23 -8.39 9.74
CA GLY A 532 38.87 -9.10 8.64
C GLY A 532 40.17 -8.46 8.22
N SER A 533 41.11 -9.26 7.72
CA SER A 533 42.34 -8.71 7.17
C SER A 533 42.77 -9.45 5.90
N LEU A 534 43.40 -8.73 4.99
CA LEU A 534 43.88 -9.21 3.70
C LEU A 534 45.32 -8.74 3.47
N ILE A 535 46.17 -9.64 2.95
CA ILE A 535 47.52 -9.25 2.46
C ILE A 535 47.34 -8.53 1.14
N VAL A 536 47.91 -7.34 1.03
CA VAL A 536 47.82 -6.47 -0.14
C VAL A 536 49.22 -6.10 -0.60
N PRO A 537 49.60 -6.35 -1.85
CA PRO A 537 50.90 -5.88 -2.38
C PRO A 537 50.98 -4.35 -2.26
N ARG A 538 52.15 -3.83 -1.93
CA ARG A 538 52.37 -2.38 -1.69
C ARG A 538 51.99 -1.51 -2.89
N SER A 539 52.10 -2.02 -4.13
CA SER A 539 51.78 -1.33 -5.38
C SER A 539 50.35 -1.59 -5.86
N ALA A 540 49.55 -2.41 -5.18
CA ALA A 540 48.23 -2.75 -5.65
C ALA A 540 47.22 -1.65 -5.35
N HIS A 541 46.43 -1.27 -6.35
CA HIS A 541 45.24 -0.45 -6.14
C HIS A 541 44.15 -1.29 -5.43
N VAL A 542 43.61 -0.75 -4.36
CA VAL A 542 42.59 -1.41 -3.53
C VAL A 542 41.28 -0.63 -3.61
N VAL A 543 40.20 -1.30 -3.90
CA VAL A 543 38.86 -0.72 -3.84
C VAL A 543 37.99 -1.59 -2.92
N ILE A 544 37.42 -1.00 -1.88
CA ILE A 544 36.53 -1.67 -0.94
C ILE A 544 35.09 -1.53 -1.44
N ASP A 545 34.38 -2.66 -1.44
CA ASP A 545 33.00 -2.74 -1.94
C ASP A 545 32.83 -2.15 -3.35
N PRO A 546 33.57 -2.67 -4.36
CA PRO A 546 33.67 -2.06 -5.70
C PRO A 546 32.32 -2.00 -6.44
N ALA A 547 31.35 -2.84 -6.06
CA ALA A 547 30.02 -2.88 -6.64
C ALA A 547 28.95 -2.21 -5.75
N ALA A 548 29.36 -1.46 -4.71
CA ALA A 548 28.48 -0.77 -3.77
C ALA A 548 27.32 -1.63 -3.21
N LYS A 549 27.66 -2.84 -2.74
CA LYS A 549 26.68 -3.83 -2.23
C LYS A 549 26.28 -3.61 -0.77
N LEU A 550 27.02 -2.77 -0.04
CA LEU A 550 26.89 -2.64 1.39
C LEU A 550 26.22 -1.33 1.79
N LEU A 551 25.10 -1.44 2.50
CA LEU A 551 24.50 -0.27 3.15
C LEU A 551 25.34 0.07 4.40
N ARG A 552 26.17 1.10 4.28
CA ARG A 552 27.06 1.55 5.35
C ARG A 552 27.14 3.08 5.40
N ARG A 553 27.65 3.59 6.46
CA ARG A 553 27.96 5.03 6.58
C ARG A 553 28.91 5.47 5.47
N SER A 554 28.71 6.67 4.97
CA SER A 554 29.55 7.26 3.93
C SER A 554 29.63 8.77 4.13
N VAL A 555 30.80 9.27 4.52
CA VAL A 555 31.03 10.69 4.75
C VAL A 555 30.70 11.54 3.52
N ALA A 556 31.02 11.06 2.32
CA ALA A 556 30.71 11.77 1.08
C ALA A 556 29.20 11.93 0.86
N ILE A 557 28.40 10.89 1.17
CA ILE A 557 26.94 10.96 1.06
C ILE A 557 26.37 11.89 2.12
N GLU A 558 26.85 11.82 3.36
CA GLU A 558 26.41 12.71 4.45
C GLU A 558 26.70 14.19 4.11
N GLN A 559 27.87 14.48 3.54
CA GLN A 559 28.22 15.83 3.07
C GLN A 559 27.31 16.30 1.93
N TYR A 560 27.03 15.43 0.97
CA TYR A 560 26.09 15.73 -0.11
C TYR A 560 24.68 16.00 0.41
N GLN A 561 24.18 15.19 1.34
CA GLN A 561 22.88 15.38 1.97
C GLN A 561 22.80 16.71 2.71
N ALA A 562 23.82 17.03 3.52
CA ALA A 562 23.90 18.29 4.25
C ALA A 562 23.91 19.51 3.29
N TRP A 563 24.65 19.42 2.20
CA TRP A 563 24.66 20.45 1.17
C TRP A 563 23.28 20.62 0.51
N ARG A 564 22.67 19.53 0.06
CA ARG A 564 21.35 19.53 -0.57
C ARG A 564 20.28 20.15 0.35
N ASP A 565 20.28 19.78 1.64
CA ASP A 565 19.33 20.29 2.61
C ASP A 565 19.54 21.78 2.91
N ALA A 566 20.80 22.25 2.86
CA ALA A 566 21.12 23.65 2.96
C ALA A 566 20.60 24.46 1.76
N GLU A 567 20.78 23.94 0.53
CA GLU A 567 20.24 24.55 -0.69
C GLU A 567 18.70 24.62 -0.67
N ALA A 568 18.05 23.53 -0.27
CA ALA A 568 16.60 23.49 -0.15
C ALA A 568 16.05 24.53 0.85
N ARG A 569 16.75 24.73 1.97
CA ARG A 569 16.41 25.80 2.94
C ARG A 569 16.59 27.20 2.36
N ARG A 570 17.68 27.44 1.62
CA ARG A 570 17.92 28.74 0.93
C ARG A 570 16.84 29.04 -0.09
N ALA A 571 16.43 28.05 -0.89
CA ALA A 571 15.39 28.23 -1.89
C ALA A 571 13.99 28.52 -1.31
N ARG A 572 13.75 28.16 -0.05
CA ARG A 572 12.48 28.39 0.68
C ARG A 572 12.49 29.67 1.53
N ALA A 573 13.66 30.28 1.73
CA ALA A 573 13.73 31.53 2.48
C ALA A 573 13.03 32.65 1.69
N PRO A 574 12.10 33.42 2.29
CA PRO A 574 11.51 34.56 1.62
C PRO A 574 12.59 35.61 1.34
N ASN A 575 12.59 36.17 0.11
CA ASN A 575 13.43 37.31 -0.28
C ASN A 575 13.09 38.55 0.52
#